data_7ae9caeb548685e3dc9e2f466c82410f
#
_entry.id   7ae9caeb548685e3dc9e2f466c82410f
#
_cell.length_a   1.000
_cell.length_b   1.000
_cell.length_c   1.000
_cell.angle_alpha   90.00
_cell.angle_beta   90.00
_cell.angle_gamma   90.00
#
_symmetry.space_group_name_H-M   'P 1'
#
loop_
_entity.id
_entity.type
_entity.pdbx_description
1 polymer ?
#
loop_
_entity_poly.entity_id
_entity_poly.type
_entity_poly.pdbx_seq_one_letter_code
_entity_poly.pdbx_strand_id
1 'polypeptide(L)'
;QVASHSTVPSFTSSKKSEAPELELKWDVEKKVYTLTVTDTNNLKIDLEALKGSGVSVTRNGNEYTFTSRQMMMDPVLFEFRKNIPVANDMLIWGRPGYQTMMTGASDPVSFFVKIKTETYGTAKLVKTSEDGIVSGITFHISGTDILGNEVNEEVTTGENGQIEKKLLPGTYLVKELPVDRYVTPSAQYVTIESGQTSSVHFSNILKKFRVHVVKSDADTGNAQGDATLAGATYGIFRDGELIDTYTTGPDGSFMTRYYVCGDNWTIREIEPSTGYLLNETVYEVGASPSLYEVELNTTENQVTETVIYGNIQLVKHTDDLDPDVPEGENTDDPNAGIIERPEAGAVFEIYLKAAGSYDAAKESERDLLTTDADGFASSK
;
A
#
# COMPACT_ATOMS: atom_id res chain seq x y z
N GLN A 1 21.60 3.06 33.88
CA GLN A 1 20.79 4.27 33.67
C GLN A 1 21.27 5.37 34.58
N VAL A 2 21.78 6.42 33.98
CA VAL A 2 22.35 7.56 34.70
C VAL A 2 21.17 8.39 35.16
N ALA A 3 21.00 8.54 36.47
CA ALA A 3 20.10 9.54 37.03
C ALA A 3 20.47 10.90 36.43
N SER A 4 19.55 11.53 35.73
CA SER A 4 19.76 12.82 35.10
C SER A 4 19.95 13.87 36.20
N HIS A 5 21.22 14.18 36.51
CA HIS A 5 21.55 15.31 37.32
C HIS A 5 21.37 16.56 36.45
N SER A 6 20.23 17.22 36.60
CA SER A 6 20.05 18.55 36.02
C SER A 6 20.88 19.55 36.86
N THR A 7 22.03 19.94 36.34
CA THR A 7 22.82 21.05 36.90
C THR A 7 22.23 22.36 36.40
N VAL A 8 21.12 22.77 36.99
CA VAL A 8 20.62 24.14 36.80
C VAL A 8 21.48 25.02 37.69
N PRO A 9 22.06 26.13 37.22
CA PRO A 9 22.89 27.04 38.02
C PRO A 9 22.17 27.56 39.26
N SER A 10 20.85 27.61 39.21
CA SER A 10 19.98 27.78 40.38
C SER A 10 18.66 27.05 40.09
N PHE A 11 18.20 26.16 40.97
CA PHE A 11 16.91 25.52 40.86
C PHE A 11 15.75 26.39 41.42
N THR A 12 16.06 27.58 41.94
CA THR A 12 15.12 28.55 42.47
C THR A 12 15.39 29.94 41.93
N SER A 13 14.40 30.80 41.98
CA SER A 13 14.51 32.24 41.71
C SER A 13 13.87 33.02 42.84
N SER A 14 14.37 34.22 43.15
CA SER A 14 13.74 35.15 44.08
C SER A 14 12.48 35.79 43.54
N LYS A 15 12.18 35.60 42.24
CA LYS A 15 10.98 36.13 41.59
C LYS A 15 10.08 34.99 41.12
N LYS A 16 8.75 35.07 41.40
CA LYS A 16 7.76 34.10 40.95
C LYS A 16 7.69 33.94 39.44
N SER A 17 7.81 35.05 38.72
CA SER A 17 7.77 35.07 37.25
C SER A 17 8.96 34.40 36.57
N GLU A 18 10.07 34.31 37.28
CA GLU A 18 11.32 33.73 36.81
C GLU A 18 11.60 32.37 37.47
N ALA A 19 10.60 31.78 38.14
CA ALA A 19 10.76 30.49 38.82
C ALA A 19 11.10 29.41 37.80
N PRO A 20 12.24 28.71 37.94
CA PRO A 20 12.58 27.59 37.04
C PRO A 20 11.58 26.49 37.17
N GLU A 21 11.32 25.77 36.07
CA GLU A 21 10.42 24.65 35.98
C GLU A 21 11.21 23.35 35.98
N LEU A 22 10.93 22.48 36.94
CA LEU A 22 11.59 21.18 37.12
C LEU A 22 10.59 20.07 36.87
N GLU A 23 10.99 19.10 36.04
CA GLU A 23 10.16 17.95 35.68
C GLU A 23 10.66 16.70 36.43
N LEU A 24 9.79 16.12 37.24
CA LEU A 24 10.03 14.85 37.92
C LEU A 24 9.78 13.72 36.93
N LYS A 25 10.72 12.79 36.85
CA LYS A 25 10.66 11.61 35.98
C LYS A 25 10.19 10.40 36.79
N TRP A 26 9.47 9.50 36.09
CA TRP A 26 9.01 8.26 36.72
C TRP A 26 10.16 7.31 37.01
N ASP A 27 10.30 6.94 38.28
CA ASP A 27 11.22 5.91 38.74
C ASP A 27 10.47 4.58 38.85
N VAL A 28 10.78 3.66 37.92
CA VAL A 28 10.10 2.36 37.78
C VAL A 28 10.29 1.48 39.04
N GLU A 29 11.46 1.56 39.68
CA GLU A 29 11.76 0.73 40.83
C GLU A 29 11.04 1.23 42.07
N LYS A 30 11.07 2.54 42.30
CA LYS A 30 10.45 3.19 43.48
C LYS A 30 8.96 3.47 43.28
N LYS A 31 8.47 3.39 42.05
CA LYS A 31 7.07 3.70 41.65
C LYS A 31 6.63 5.09 42.13
N VAL A 32 7.47 6.07 41.88
CA VAL A 32 7.22 7.48 42.15
C VAL A 32 7.87 8.35 41.07
N TYR A 33 7.30 9.54 40.86
CA TYR A 33 7.97 10.59 40.11
C TYR A 33 9.02 11.23 41.02
N THR A 34 10.23 11.40 40.56
CA THR A 34 11.34 11.92 41.37
C THR A 34 12.31 12.75 40.57
N LEU A 35 12.94 13.70 41.23
CA LEU A 35 14.06 14.48 40.75
C LEU A 35 14.95 14.90 41.91
N THR A 36 16.24 14.69 41.76
CA THR A 36 17.23 15.21 42.70
C THR A 36 17.99 16.37 42.07
N VAL A 37 18.04 17.50 42.74
CA VAL A 37 18.76 18.69 42.30
C VAL A 37 19.78 19.10 43.36
N THR A 38 20.93 19.61 42.90
CA THR A 38 21.98 20.12 43.79
C THR A 38 21.81 21.63 43.93
N ASP A 39 21.74 22.09 45.17
CA ASP A 39 21.80 23.52 45.51
C ASP A 39 23.24 24.03 45.42
N THR A 40 23.64 24.52 44.24
CA THR A 40 24.97 25.07 43.99
C THR A 40 25.22 26.38 44.72
N ASN A 41 24.16 27.08 45.13
CA ASN A 41 24.21 28.35 45.83
C ASN A 41 24.25 28.19 47.37
N ASN A 42 24.14 26.96 47.85
CA ASN A 42 24.16 26.62 49.27
C ASN A 42 23.16 27.45 50.12
N LEU A 43 21.96 27.63 49.59
CA LEU A 43 20.92 28.49 50.19
C LEU A 43 20.35 27.94 51.48
N LYS A 44 20.43 26.65 51.76
CA LYS A 44 19.89 25.98 52.97
C LYS A 44 18.46 26.39 53.27
N ILE A 45 17.58 26.20 52.29
CA ILE A 45 16.18 26.63 52.34
C ILE A 45 15.44 25.84 53.45
N ASP A 46 14.57 26.52 54.20
CA ASP A 46 13.71 25.90 55.19
C ASP A 46 12.57 25.12 54.50
N LEU A 47 12.48 23.81 54.76
CA LEU A 47 11.53 22.89 54.14
C LEU A 47 10.12 22.95 54.80
N GLU A 48 9.99 23.57 55.96
CA GLU A 48 8.69 23.66 56.64
C GLU A 48 7.68 24.52 55.89
N ALA A 49 8.14 25.35 54.98
CA ALA A 49 7.27 26.21 54.16
C ALA A 49 6.57 25.48 53.00
N LEU A 50 6.74 24.18 52.83
CA LEU A 50 6.31 23.40 51.69
C LEU A 50 5.02 22.60 51.89
N LYS A 51 4.15 23.01 52.81
CA LYS A 51 2.96 22.24 53.15
C LYS A 51 1.87 22.32 52.08
N GLY A 52 1.42 21.16 51.60
CA GLY A 52 0.09 21.03 50.99
C GLY A 52 -0.06 20.67 49.53
N SER A 53 0.97 20.25 48.81
CA SER A 53 0.93 20.09 47.35
C SER A 53 0.99 18.64 46.80
N GLY A 54 1.06 17.64 47.68
CA GLY A 54 1.24 16.24 47.26
C GLY A 54 2.65 15.89 46.82
N VAL A 55 3.59 16.85 46.81
CA VAL A 55 5.01 16.63 46.55
C VAL A 55 5.75 16.61 47.87
N SER A 56 6.54 15.58 48.08
CA SER A 56 7.46 15.48 49.22
C SER A 56 8.84 15.97 48.79
N VAL A 57 9.50 16.70 49.71
CA VAL A 57 10.86 17.18 49.52
C VAL A 57 11.73 16.70 50.67
N THR A 58 12.88 16.11 50.33
CA THR A 58 13.88 15.74 51.30
C THR A 58 15.20 16.43 50.96
N ARG A 59 16.03 16.63 51.96
CA ARG A 59 17.33 17.27 51.79
C ARG A 59 18.44 16.40 52.38
N ASN A 60 19.50 16.23 51.62
CA ASN A 60 20.74 15.62 52.10
C ASN A 60 21.91 16.50 51.68
N GLY A 61 22.54 17.18 52.67
CA GLY A 61 23.57 18.16 52.37
C GLY A 61 23.05 19.30 51.48
N ASN A 62 23.55 19.41 50.27
CA ASN A 62 23.13 20.37 49.24
C ASN A 62 22.17 19.80 48.20
N GLU A 63 21.74 18.55 48.37
CA GLU A 63 20.83 17.92 47.44
C GLU A 63 19.39 17.96 47.95
N TYR A 64 18.49 18.38 47.09
CA TYR A 64 17.05 18.35 47.28
C TYR A 64 16.42 17.29 46.39
N THR A 65 15.69 16.34 46.97
CA THR A 65 14.95 15.31 46.23
C THR A 65 13.46 15.58 46.36
N PHE A 66 12.83 15.83 45.21
CA PHE A 66 11.39 15.99 45.07
C PHE A 66 10.77 14.66 44.64
N THR A 67 9.66 14.27 45.26
CA THR A 67 8.95 13.05 44.93
C THR A 67 7.43 13.29 44.89
N SER A 68 6.73 12.67 43.93
CA SER A 68 5.28 12.64 43.87
C SER A 68 4.80 11.24 43.49
N ARG A 69 3.73 10.77 44.10
CA ARG A 69 3.09 9.48 43.76
C ARG A 69 2.07 9.62 42.66
N GLN A 70 1.69 10.84 42.31
CA GLN A 70 0.64 11.16 41.36
C GLN A 70 1.20 12.03 40.22
N MET A 71 0.67 11.80 39.04
CA MET A 71 0.94 12.67 37.89
C MET A 71 0.31 14.04 38.11
N MET A 72 1.06 15.08 37.81
CA MET A 72 0.64 16.47 37.92
C MET A 72 0.37 17.00 36.50
N MET A 73 -0.85 17.44 36.24
CA MET A 73 -1.22 17.98 34.92
C MET A 73 -0.66 19.36 34.65
N ASP A 74 -0.55 20.17 35.70
CA ASP A 74 -0.03 21.54 35.64
C ASP A 74 1.14 21.71 36.63
N PRO A 75 2.13 22.56 36.31
CA PRO A 75 3.19 22.89 37.22
C PRO A 75 2.66 23.55 38.49
N VAL A 76 3.20 23.14 39.61
CA VAL A 76 2.91 23.74 40.92
C VAL A 76 4.04 24.62 41.39
N LEU A 77 3.73 25.88 41.77
CA LEU A 77 4.68 26.83 42.27
C LEU A 77 4.97 26.53 43.77
N PHE A 78 6.22 26.31 44.08
CA PHE A 78 6.70 26.15 45.44
C PHE A 78 7.44 27.39 45.91
N GLU A 79 7.23 27.77 47.17
CA GLU A 79 7.93 28.84 47.83
C GLU A 79 8.80 28.26 48.94
N PHE A 80 10.08 28.58 48.90
CA PHE A 80 11.04 28.31 49.94
C PHE A 80 11.33 29.61 50.66
N ARG A 81 11.40 29.59 52.00
CA ARG A 81 11.72 30.76 52.79
C ARG A 81 13.04 30.55 53.50
N LYS A 82 13.87 31.54 53.46
CA LYS A 82 15.16 31.57 54.17
C LYS A 82 15.25 32.86 54.95
N ASN A 83 15.59 32.74 56.22
CA ASN A 83 15.93 33.89 57.01
C ASN A 83 17.38 34.29 56.71
N ILE A 84 17.57 35.48 56.17
CA ILE A 84 18.90 36.02 55.88
C ILE A 84 19.25 36.97 57.03
N PRO A 85 20.38 36.77 57.68
CA PRO A 85 20.85 37.74 58.69
C PRO A 85 21.00 39.11 58.06
N VAL A 86 20.46 40.14 58.65
CA VAL A 86 20.69 41.50 58.21
C VAL A 86 22.16 41.81 58.40
N ALA A 87 22.84 42.27 57.32
CA ALA A 87 24.24 42.56 57.34
C ALA A 87 24.54 43.60 58.43
N ASN A 88 25.53 43.32 59.28
CA ASN A 88 25.97 44.19 60.36
C ASN A 88 26.46 45.59 59.89
N ASP A 89 26.68 45.75 58.58
CA ASP A 89 27.28 46.98 58.03
C ASP A 89 26.33 48.19 58.03
N MET A 90 25.04 47.96 58.20
CA MET A 90 24.09 49.08 58.38
C MET A 90 23.99 49.58 59.82
N LEU A 91 24.72 49.00 60.68
CA LEU A 91 24.65 49.26 62.13
C LEU A 91 25.76 50.17 62.70
N ILE A 92 26.70 50.55 61.90
CA ILE A 92 27.91 51.21 62.40
C ILE A 92 27.99 52.68 61.96
N TRP A 93 26.96 53.41 62.17
CA TRP A 93 27.10 54.84 62.10
C TRP A 93 26.77 55.46 63.47
N GLY A 94 27.75 55.37 64.38
CA GLY A 94 28.13 56.39 65.32
C GLY A 94 27.17 56.74 66.45
N ARG A 95 26.40 55.80 67.02
CA ARG A 95 25.72 56.03 68.26
C ARG A 95 26.06 54.94 69.30
N PRO A 96 26.79 55.26 70.37
CA PRO A 96 26.99 54.33 71.49
C PRO A 96 25.61 53.97 72.09
N GLY A 97 25.28 52.69 72.16
CA GLY A 97 24.06 52.16 72.74
C GLY A 97 23.16 51.38 71.80
N TYR A 98 23.37 51.45 70.51
CA TYR A 98 22.55 50.73 69.49
C TYR A 98 23.08 49.34 69.14
N GLN A 99 24.27 48.99 69.65
CA GLN A 99 24.92 47.70 69.34
C GLN A 99 24.24 46.45 69.88
N THR A 100 23.27 46.60 70.79
CA THR A 100 22.67 45.45 71.49
C THR A 100 21.25 45.07 70.96
N MET A 101 20.69 45.78 70.01
CA MET A 101 19.29 45.51 69.61
C MET A 101 19.13 44.77 68.26
N MET A 102 20.16 44.42 67.56
CA MET A 102 20.06 43.81 66.23
C MET A 102 20.84 42.53 66.06
N THR A 103 21.34 41.91 67.05
CA THR A 103 21.87 40.55 67.03
C THR A 103 20.68 39.59 66.97
N GLY A 104 20.26 39.24 65.79
CA GLY A 104 19.17 38.28 65.55
C GLY A 104 18.06 38.73 64.63
N ALA A 105 18.09 39.97 64.17
CA ALA A 105 17.13 40.39 63.12
C ALA A 105 17.41 39.67 61.79
N SER A 106 16.44 38.97 61.28
CA SER A 106 16.53 38.31 60.00
C SER A 106 15.25 38.61 59.20
N ASP A 107 15.44 39.02 57.96
CA ASP A 107 14.33 39.16 57.04
C ASP A 107 14.11 37.86 56.28
N PRO A 108 12.86 37.36 56.20
CA PRO A 108 12.59 36.19 55.40
C PRO A 108 12.66 36.57 53.90
N VAL A 109 13.43 35.81 53.19
CA VAL A 109 13.51 35.93 51.72
C VAL A 109 12.89 34.68 51.11
N SER A 110 12.02 34.90 50.12
CA SER A 110 11.36 33.81 49.40
C SER A 110 12.12 33.47 48.14
N PHE A 111 12.16 32.18 47.83
CA PHE A 111 12.68 31.60 46.62
C PHE A 111 11.59 30.71 46.00
N PHE A 112 11.51 30.67 44.69
CA PHE A 112 10.45 30.00 43.95
C PHE A 112 10.99 29.00 42.95
N VAL A 113 10.27 27.86 42.83
CA VAL A 113 10.50 26.84 41.81
C VAL A 113 9.13 26.30 41.38
N LYS A 114 8.99 25.97 40.12
CA LYS A 114 7.83 25.23 39.61
C LYS A 114 8.18 23.76 39.48
N ILE A 115 7.33 22.91 40.02
CA ILE A 115 7.50 21.45 39.95
C ILE A 115 6.36 20.88 39.11
N LYS A 116 6.68 20.03 38.16
CA LYS A 116 5.72 19.20 37.42
C LYS A 116 6.23 17.76 37.33
N THR A 117 5.37 16.84 37.02
CA THR A 117 5.74 15.46 36.67
C THR A 117 5.74 15.27 35.15
N GLU A 118 6.34 14.20 34.68
CA GLU A 118 6.04 13.72 33.33
C GLU A 118 4.52 13.61 33.13
N THR A 119 4.05 14.01 31.96
CA THR A 119 2.64 14.01 31.60
C THR A 119 2.46 13.32 30.23
N TYR A 120 1.25 13.39 29.69
CA TYR A 120 0.99 12.93 28.34
C TYR A 120 1.79 13.72 27.29
N GLY A 121 2.34 13.01 26.33
CA GLY A 121 2.69 13.59 25.03
C GLY A 121 1.59 13.31 24.02
N THR A 122 1.80 13.71 22.79
CA THR A 122 0.85 13.52 21.70
C THR A 122 1.48 12.71 20.58
N ALA A 123 0.87 11.58 20.22
CA ALA A 123 1.15 10.90 18.96
C ALA A 123 0.28 11.54 17.87
N LYS A 124 0.91 12.06 16.83
CA LYS A 124 0.24 12.59 15.64
C LYS A 124 0.45 11.64 14.48
N LEU A 125 -0.61 10.99 14.02
CA LEU A 125 -0.62 10.14 12.83
C LEU A 125 -1.11 10.99 11.66
N VAL A 126 -0.37 10.96 10.56
CA VAL A 126 -0.73 11.67 9.32
C VAL A 126 -0.86 10.63 8.22
N LYS A 127 -2.04 10.58 7.62
CA LYS A 127 -2.40 9.66 6.55
C LYS A 127 -2.45 10.39 5.22
N THR A 128 -1.80 9.80 4.22
CA THR A 128 -1.94 10.17 2.81
C THR A 128 -2.31 8.94 1.98
N SER A 129 -2.82 9.14 0.78
CA SER A 129 -3.24 8.07 -0.11
C SER A 129 -3.15 8.52 -1.55
N GLU A 130 -2.83 7.60 -2.44
CA GLU A 130 -2.70 7.85 -3.88
C GLU A 130 -4.03 8.28 -4.53
N ASP A 131 -5.15 7.81 -4.01
CA ASP A 131 -6.51 8.18 -4.47
C ASP A 131 -7.14 9.36 -3.70
N GLY A 132 -6.39 9.95 -2.76
CA GLY A 132 -6.86 11.05 -1.92
C GLY A 132 -7.84 10.65 -0.81
N ILE A 133 -8.19 9.36 -0.67
CA ILE A 133 -9.09 8.88 0.38
C ILE A 133 -8.29 8.60 1.63
N VAL A 134 -8.45 9.43 2.64
CA VAL A 134 -7.68 9.37 3.89
C VAL A 134 -8.54 9.14 5.13
N SER A 135 -9.87 9.21 5.03
CA SER A 135 -10.79 8.94 6.13
C SER A 135 -11.15 7.47 6.26
N GLY A 136 -11.52 7.04 7.46
CA GLY A 136 -11.96 5.67 7.71
C GLY A 136 -10.84 4.64 7.76
N ILE A 137 -9.59 5.07 7.81
CA ILE A 137 -8.42 4.17 7.91
C ILE A 137 -8.13 3.93 9.39
N THR A 138 -8.11 2.67 9.80
CA THR A 138 -7.92 2.27 11.19
C THR A 138 -6.47 1.88 11.45
N PHE A 139 -5.95 2.37 12.57
CA PHE A 139 -4.62 2.05 13.08
C PHE A 139 -4.73 1.37 14.42
N HIS A 140 -3.89 0.38 14.63
CA HIS A 140 -3.70 -0.27 15.92
C HIS A 140 -2.42 0.28 16.57
N ILE A 141 -2.56 0.81 17.80
CA ILE A 141 -1.47 1.34 18.61
C ILE A 141 -1.22 0.38 19.76
N SER A 142 -0.02 -0.13 19.89
CA SER A 142 0.36 -1.06 20.95
C SER A 142 1.72 -0.72 21.54
N GLY A 143 1.90 -0.99 22.83
CA GLY A 143 3.15 -0.74 23.55
C GLY A 143 2.94 -0.71 25.04
N THR A 144 4.00 -0.34 25.77
CA THR A 144 3.96 -0.19 27.21
C THR A 144 4.39 1.21 27.59
N ASP A 145 3.60 1.88 28.41
CA ASP A 145 3.92 3.23 28.91
C ASP A 145 4.99 3.18 30.02
N ILE A 146 5.44 4.36 30.46
CA ILE A 146 6.45 4.48 31.52
C ILE A 146 5.98 3.92 32.87
N LEU A 147 4.70 3.84 33.12
CA LEU A 147 4.11 3.27 34.33
C LEU A 147 4.02 1.75 34.29
N GLY A 148 4.33 1.12 33.13
CA GLY A 148 4.24 -0.31 32.90
C GLY A 148 2.83 -0.78 32.50
N ASN A 149 1.93 0.13 32.11
CA ASN A 149 0.62 -0.26 31.59
C ASN A 149 0.74 -0.61 30.10
N GLU A 150 0.05 -1.68 29.72
CA GLU A 150 -0.08 -2.04 28.31
C GLU A 150 -1.11 -1.14 27.64
N VAL A 151 -0.74 -0.60 26.48
CA VAL A 151 -1.61 0.13 25.56
C VAL A 151 -1.91 -0.76 24.37
N ASN A 152 -3.17 -0.91 24.06
CA ASN A 152 -3.67 -1.74 22.96
C ASN A 152 -5.00 -1.11 22.48
N GLU A 153 -4.89 -0.17 21.56
CA GLU A 153 -6.04 0.65 21.13
C GLU A 153 -6.11 0.75 19.62
N GLU A 154 -7.33 0.88 19.11
CA GLU A 154 -7.59 1.21 17.71
C GLU A 154 -8.06 2.65 17.58
N VAL A 155 -7.57 3.33 16.55
CA VAL A 155 -7.92 4.71 16.20
C VAL A 155 -8.17 4.81 14.72
N THR A 156 -9.17 5.60 14.32
CA THR A 156 -9.59 5.72 12.91
C THR A 156 -9.47 7.16 12.45
N THR A 157 -8.96 7.37 11.23
CA THR A 157 -8.80 8.70 10.64
C THR A 157 -10.15 9.34 10.29
N GLY A 158 -10.23 10.64 10.55
CA GLY A 158 -11.30 11.51 10.04
C GLY A 158 -11.02 12.01 8.62
N GLU A 159 -11.83 12.95 8.15
CA GLU A 159 -11.77 13.50 6.78
C GLU A 159 -10.43 14.15 6.43
N ASN A 160 -9.72 14.71 7.42
CA ASN A 160 -8.42 15.34 7.22
C ASN A 160 -7.23 14.34 7.21
N GLY A 161 -7.49 13.04 7.43
CA GLY A 161 -6.45 12.01 7.49
C GLY A 161 -5.50 12.13 8.67
N GLN A 162 -5.86 12.87 9.73
CA GLN A 162 -5.02 13.06 10.89
C GLN A 162 -5.67 12.48 12.14
N ILE A 163 -4.82 11.97 13.04
CA ILE A 163 -5.20 11.52 14.36
C ILE A 163 -4.21 12.13 15.36
N GLU A 164 -4.73 12.69 16.43
CA GLU A 164 -3.94 13.11 17.59
C GLU A 164 -4.39 12.31 18.81
N LYS A 165 -3.47 11.54 19.36
CA LYS A 165 -3.72 10.70 20.52
C LYS A 165 -2.77 11.08 21.65
N LYS A 166 -3.33 11.36 22.82
CA LYS A 166 -2.53 11.56 24.04
C LYS A 166 -2.15 10.21 24.63
N LEU A 167 -0.84 10.03 24.84
CA LEU A 167 -0.24 8.85 25.42
C LEU A 167 0.80 9.26 26.46
N LEU A 168 0.99 8.44 27.48
CA LEU A 168 2.11 8.61 28.39
C LEU A 168 3.44 8.36 27.67
N PRO A 169 4.55 8.88 28.16
CA PRO A 169 5.88 8.59 27.60
C PRO A 169 6.11 7.09 27.44
N GLY A 170 6.69 6.70 26.32
CA GLY A 170 6.91 5.30 25.96
C GLY A 170 7.20 5.16 24.48
N THR A 171 7.48 3.94 24.04
CA THR A 171 7.64 3.62 22.63
C THR A 171 6.52 2.69 22.20
N TYR A 172 5.77 3.11 21.20
CA TYR A 172 4.57 2.43 20.71
C TYR A 172 4.75 2.01 19.27
N LEU A 173 4.24 0.83 18.93
CA LEU A 173 4.12 0.35 17.57
C LEU A 173 2.76 0.81 17.01
N VAL A 174 2.79 1.48 15.87
CA VAL A 174 1.61 1.90 15.12
C VAL A 174 1.53 1.08 13.84
N LYS A 175 0.44 0.37 13.67
CA LYS A 175 0.18 -0.50 12.51
C LYS A 175 -1.14 -0.14 11.87
N GLU A 176 -1.13 0.09 10.57
CA GLU A 176 -2.38 0.24 9.80
C GLU A 176 -3.07 -1.12 9.64
N LEU A 177 -4.38 -1.17 9.85
CA LEU A 177 -5.17 -2.36 9.53
C LEU A 177 -5.39 -2.44 8.01
N PRO A 178 -5.36 -3.67 7.45
CA PRO A 178 -5.47 -3.87 6.01
C PRO A 178 -6.76 -3.27 5.42
N VAL A 179 -6.63 -2.61 4.28
CA VAL A 179 -7.73 -2.18 3.42
C VAL A 179 -7.48 -2.79 2.05
N ASP A 180 -8.41 -3.59 1.54
CA ASP A 180 -8.18 -4.46 0.37
C ASP A 180 -7.61 -3.74 -0.85
N ARG A 181 -8.03 -2.51 -1.12
CA ARG A 181 -7.57 -1.75 -2.30
C ARG A 181 -6.15 -1.22 -2.20
N TYR A 182 -5.53 -1.25 -1.01
CA TYR A 182 -4.18 -0.73 -0.79
C TYR A 182 -3.18 -1.82 -0.46
N VAL A 183 -1.93 -1.55 -0.79
CA VAL A 183 -0.80 -2.25 -0.19
C VAL A 183 -0.68 -1.76 1.25
N THR A 184 -0.78 -2.67 2.22
CA THR A 184 -0.66 -2.32 3.64
C THR A 184 0.73 -1.79 3.94
N PRO A 185 0.87 -0.53 4.42
CA PRO A 185 2.17 0.01 4.75
C PRO A 185 2.79 -0.69 5.96
N SER A 186 4.11 -0.67 6.03
CA SER A 186 4.85 -1.24 7.17
C SER A 186 4.51 -0.51 8.46
N ALA A 187 4.44 -1.26 9.57
CA ALA A 187 4.28 -0.69 10.89
C ALA A 187 5.47 0.20 11.27
N GLN A 188 5.22 1.24 12.06
CA GLN A 188 6.22 2.21 12.50
C GLN A 188 6.21 2.34 14.02
N TYR A 189 7.38 2.57 14.59
CA TYR A 189 7.51 2.92 16.00
C TYR A 189 7.43 4.44 16.18
N VAL A 190 6.74 4.87 17.24
CA VAL A 190 6.71 6.25 17.69
C VAL A 190 7.12 6.31 19.16
N THR A 191 8.08 7.18 19.46
CA THR A 191 8.48 7.45 20.85
C THR A 191 7.78 8.72 21.32
N ILE A 192 7.06 8.61 22.42
CA ILE A 192 6.32 9.69 23.04
C ILE A 192 7.10 10.22 24.22
N GLU A 193 7.30 11.52 24.23
CA GLU A 193 7.95 12.25 25.32
C GLU A 193 6.94 13.20 25.98
N SER A 194 7.11 13.45 27.27
CA SER A 194 6.26 14.32 28.06
C SER A 194 6.12 15.71 27.45
N GLY A 195 4.89 16.13 27.21
CA GLY A 195 4.54 17.45 26.67
C GLY A 195 4.95 17.69 25.22
N GLN A 196 5.48 16.67 24.52
CA GLN A 196 5.90 16.78 23.12
C GLN A 196 4.90 16.13 22.17
N THR A 197 4.95 16.56 20.90
CA THR A 197 4.21 15.92 19.80
C THR A 197 5.19 15.16 18.92
N SER A 198 4.99 13.86 18.79
CA SER A 198 5.73 12.99 17.87
C SER A 198 4.83 12.59 16.71
N SER A 199 5.34 12.70 15.48
CA SER A 199 4.56 12.44 14.27
C SER A 199 5.05 11.20 13.54
N VAL A 200 4.10 10.40 13.01
CA VAL A 200 4.35 9.31 12.07
C VAL A 200 3.47 9.49 10.83
N HIS A 201 3.99 9.10 9.67
CA HIS A 201 3.34 9.26 8.38
C HIS A 201 3.13 7.91 7.72
N PHE A 202 1.92 7.67 7.25
CA PHE A 202 1.54 6.49 6.50
C PHE A 202 0.98 6.93 5.14
N SER A 203 1.46 6.30 4.08
CA SER A 203 0.98 6.55 2.72
C SER A 203 0.44 5.27 2.13
N ASN A 204 -0.79 5.30 1.61
CA ASN A 204 -1.40 4.16 0.93
C ASN A 204 -1.18 4.25 -0.58
N ILE A 205 -0.71 3.13 -1.12
CA ILE A 205 -0.50 2.91 -2.54
C ILE A 205 -1.58 1.96 -3.02
N LEU A 206 -2.25 2.30 -4.13
CA LEU A 206 -3.26 1.47 -4.74
C LEU A 206 -2.66 0.20 -5.34
N LYS A 207 -3.32 -0.92 -5.18
CA LYS A 207 -3.03 -2.13 -5.93
C LYS A 207 -3.48 -1.95 -7.37
N LYS A 208 -2.64 -2.33 -8.31
CA LYS A 208 -2.85 -2.18 -9.75
C LYS A 208 -2.62 -3.51 -10.44
N PHE A 209 -3.28 -3.70 -11.57
CA PHE A 209 -3.13 -4.88 -12.41
C PHE A 209 -2.97 -4.47 -13.87
N ARG A 210 -2.36 -5.35 -14.63
CA ARG A 210 -2.37 -5.36 -16.09
C ARG A 210 -2.75 -6.75 -16.60
N VAL A 211 -3.24 -6.82 -17.81
CA VAL A 211 -3.65 -8.06 -18.45
C VAL A 211 -2.64 -8.44 -19.52
N HIS A 212 -2.16 -9.67 -19.50
CA HIS A 212 -1.44 -10.30 -20.57
C HIS A 212 -2.39 -11.27 -21.28
N VAL A 213 -2.71 -11.00 -22.54
CA VAL A 213 -3.57 -11.85 -23.36
C VAL A 213 -2.71 -12.60 -24.35
N VAL A 214 -2.94 -13.90 -24.44
CA VAL A 214 -2.32 -14.77 -25.43
C VAL A 214 -3.43 -15.46 -26.21
N LYS A 215 -3.51 -15.12 -27.51
CA LYS A 215 -4.42 -15.72 -28.47
C LYS A 215 -3.78 -16.94 -29.10
N SER A 216 -4.53 -18.02 -29.25
CA SER A 216 -4.12 -19.23 -29.92
C SER A 216 -5.26 -19.79 -30.80
N ASP A 217 -4.89 -20.58 -31.79
CA ASP A 217 -5.85 -21.35 -32.58
C ASP A 217 -6.43 -22.49 -31.75
N ALA A 218 -7.73 -22.69 -31.82
CA ALA A 218 -8.43 -23.69 -31.00
C ALA A 218 -8.05 -25.14 -31.33
N ASP A 219 -7.67 -25.42 -32.59
CA ASP A 219 -7.39 -26.78 -33.06
C ASP A 219 -5.91 -27.14 -32.96
N THR A 220 -5.04 -26.22 -33.32
CA THR A 220 -3.59 -26.51 -33.45
C THR A 220 -2.73 -25.74 -32.48
N GLY A 221 -3.28 -24.72 -31.80
CA GLY A 221 -2.54 -23.77 -30.98
C GLY A 221 -1.76 -22.71 -31.79
N ASN A 222 -1.56 -22.90 -33.09
CA ASN A 222 -0.82 -22.01 -33.97
C ASN A 222 -1.67 -21.57 -35.14
N ALA A 223 -1.33 -20.43 -35.76
CA ALA A 223 -2.03 -19.98 -36.96
C ALA A 223 -2.02 -21.02 -38.07
N GLN A 224 -3.15 -21.18 -38.74
CA GLN A 224 -3.35 -22.14 -39.84
C GLN A 224 -3.47 -21.41 -41.18
N GLY A 225 -2.85 -22.00 -42.24
CA GLY A 225 -2.95 -21.48 -43.61
C GLY A 225 -2.50 -20.01 -43.67
N ASP A 226 -3.34 -19.18 -44.26
CA ASP A 226 -3.16 -17.73 -44.38
C ASP A 226 -3.76 -16.94 -43.21
N ALA A 227 -4.31 -17.63 -42.21
CA ALA A 227 -4.80 -16.99 -40.98
C ALA A 227 -3.66 -16.46 -40.13
N THR A 228 -3.90 -15.37 -39.36
CA THR A 228 -2.91 -14.78 -38.49
C THR A 228 -3.47 -14.59 -37.09
N LEU A 229 -2.66 -14.83 -36.07
CA LEU A 229 -3.02 -14.48 -34.67
C LEU A 229 -2.83 -12.99 -34.38
N ALA A 230 -2.03 -12.31 -35.19
CA ALA A 230 -1.82 -10.87 -35.13
C ALA A 230 -2.99 -10.09 -35.71
N GLY A 231 -3.27 -8.91 -35.15
CA GLY A 231 -4.25 -7.98 -35.69
C GLY A 231 -5.67 -8.13 -35.11
N ALA A 232 -5.90 -9.04 -34.17
CA ALA A 232 -7.14 -9.08 -33.42
C ALA A 232 -7.21 -7.92 -32.43
N THR A 233 -8.35 -7.23 -32.36
CA THR A 233 -8.58 -6.11 -31.44
C THR A 233 -9.45 -6.57 -30.28
N TYR A 234 -8.94 -6.34 -29.05
CA TYR A 234 -9.62 -6.63 -27.80
C TYR A 234 -9.96 -5.35 -27.05
N GLY A 235 -11.15 -5.30 -26.45
CA GLY A 235 -11.56 -4.25 -25.53
C GLY A 235 -11.36 -4.67 -24.09
N ILE A 236 -10.87 -3.74 -23.28
CA ILE A 236 -10.87 -3.80 -21.81
C ILE A 236 -12.08 -3.01 -21.33
N PHE A 237 -12.92 -3.65 -20.53
CA PHE A 237 -14.17 -3.07 -20.03
C PHE A 237 -14.18 -3.06 -18.50
N ARG A 238 -14.86 -2.06 -17.94
CA ARG A 238 -15.22 -2.02 -16.53
C ARG A 238 -16.69 -1.66 -16.40
N ASP A 239 -17.42 -2.43 -15.60
CA ASP A 239 -18.88 -2.26 -15.45
C ASP A 239 -19.64 -2.21 -16.80
N GLY A 240 -19.11 -2.90 -17.82
CA GLY A 240 -19.66 -2.93 -19.18
C GLY A 240 -19.25 -1.76 -20.09
N GLU A 241 -18.55 -0.76 -19.56
CA GLU A 241 -18.03 0.37 -20.34
C GLU A 241 -16.64 0.06 -20.91
N LEU A 242 -16.42 0.38 -22.20
CA LEU A 242 -15.11 0.24 -22.85
C LEU A 242 -14.13 1.29 -22.29
N ILE A 243 -13.04 0.81 -21.72
CA ILE A 243 -11.99 1.66 -21.16
C ILE A 243 -10.84 1.87 -22.16
N ASP A 244 -10.33 0.78 -22.75
CA ASP A 244 -9.24 0.81 -23.73
C ASP A 244 -9.39 -0.32 -24.73
N THR A 245 -8.62 -0.21 -25.84
CA THR A 245 -8.48 -1.25 -26.86
C THR A 245 -7.02 -1.61 -27.07
N TYR A 246 -6.78 -2.88 -27.38
CA TYR A 246 -5.44 -3.43 -27.68
C TYR A 246 -5.50 -4.37 -28.86
N THR A 247 -4.43 -4.40 -29.63
CA THR A 247 -4.32 -5.27 -30.82
C THR A 247 -3.22 -6.29 -30.61
N THR A 248 -3.47 -7.55 -30.95
CA THR A 248 -2.49 -8.64 -30.84
C THR A 248 -1.30 -8.41 -31.78
N GLY A 249 -0.10 -8.64 -31.24
CA GLY A 249 1.15 -8.62 -31.97
C GLY A 249 1.38 -9.88 -32.81
N PRO A 250 2.56 -10.01 -33.46
CA PRO A 250 2.88 -11.14 -34.33
C PRO A 250 2.83 -12.52 -33.67
N ASP A 251 3.05 -12.56 -32.34
CA ASP A 251 2.96 -13.76 -31.50
C ASP A 251 1.54 -14.07 -31.00
N GLY A 252 0.55 -13.29 -31.44
CA GLY A 252 -0.83 -13.42 -30.95
C GLY A 252 -1.06 -12.84 -29.55
N SER A 253 -0.11 -12.11 -28.98
CA SER A 253 -0.23 -11.58 -27.63
C SER A 253 -0.28 -10.05 -27.58
N PHE A 254 -0.75 -9.52 -26.44
CA PHE A 254 -0.56 -8.14 -26.04
C PHE A 254 -0.55 -8.01 -24.51
N MET A 255 0.03 -6.91 -24.03
CA MET A 255 0.04 -6.51 -22.63
C MET A 255 -0.66 -5.16 -22.47
N THR A 256 -1.58 -5.02 -21.51
CA THR A 256 -2.23 -3.74 -21.25
C THR A 256 -1.32 -2.83 -20.42
N ARG A 257 -1.70 -1.56 -20.29
CA ARG A 257 -1.20 -0.71 -19.20
C ARG A 257 -1.72 -1.19 -17.85
N TYR A 258 -1.23 -0.59 -16.79
CA TYR A 258 -1.76 -0.83 -15.45
C TYR A 258 -3.07 -0.06 -15.20
N TYR A 259 -4.01 -0.73 -14.56
CA TYR A 259 -5.29 -0.20 -14.07
C TYR A 259 -5.37 -0.40 -12.56
N VAL A 260 -6.16 0.44 -11.87
CA VAL A 260 -6.46 0.23 -10.45
C VAL A 260 -7.30 -1.02 -10.30
N CYS A 261 -6.91 -1.90 -9.36
CA CYS A 261 -7.68 -3.11 -9.05
C CYS A 261 -9.11 -2.76 -8.62
N GLY A 262 -10.03 -3.61 -8.97
CA GLY A 262 -11.45 -3.47 -8.69
C GLY A 262 -12.22 -4.65 -9.26
N ASP A 263 -13.51 -4.71 -8.97
CA ASP A 263 -14.40 -5.72 -9.52
C ASP A 263 -14.91 -5.31 -10.91
N ASN A 264 -15.57 -6.27 -11.59
CA ASN A 264 -16.26 -6.06 -12.87
C ASN A 264 -15.36 -5.65 -14.05
N TRP A 265 -14.07 -6.01 -14.00
CA TRP A 265 -13.19 -5.89 -15.13
C TRP A 265 -13.33 -7.11 -16.05
N THR A 266 -13.57 -6.88 -17.34
CA THR A 266 -13.70 -7.92 -18.36
C THR A 266 -12.90 -7.58 -19.60
N ILE A 267 -12.60 -8.61 -20.41
CA ILE A 267 -11.97 -8.48 -21.70
C ILE A 267 -12.75 -9.29 -22.74
N ARG A 268 -12.90 -8.78 -23.94
CA ARG A 268 -13.46 -9.51 -25.08
C ARG A 268 -12.86 -9.02 -26.39
N GLU A 269 -12.89 -9.89 -27.39
CA GLU A 269 -12.56 -9.52 -28.75
C GLU A 269 -13.62 -8.57 -29.32
N ILE A 270 -13.19 -7.52 -30.05
CA ILE A 270 -14.05 -6.57 -30.75
C ILE A 270 -13.96 -6.81 -32.25
N GLU A 271 -12.76 -7.06 -32.76
CA GLU A 271 -12.49 -7.35 -34.15
C GLU A 271 -11.56 -8.55 -34.24
N PRO A 272 -11.92 -9.60 -35.00
CA PRO A 272 -11.10 -10.79 -35.18
C PRO A 272 -9.87 -10.49 -36.05
N SER A 273 -8.83 -11.28 -35.89
CA SER A 273 -7.71 -11.27 -36.84
C SER A 273 -8.08 -11.99 -38.13
N THR A 274 -7.28 -11.74 -39.17
CA THR A 274 -7.50 -12.33 -40.49
C THR A 274 -7.57 -13.85 -40.40
N GLY A 275 -8.64 -14.43 -40.98
CA GLY A 275 -8.85 -15.87 -41.04
C GLY A 275 -9.48 -16.49 -39.81
N TYR A 276 -9.85 -15.71 -38.79
CA TYR A 276 -10.56 -16.18 -37.60
C TYR A 276 -11.96 -15.60 -37.48
N LEU A 277 -12.85 -16.37 -36.84
CA LEU A 277 -14.18 -15.90 -36.48
C LEU A 277 -14.09 -14.98 -35.24
N LEU A 278 -15.02 -14.03 -35.13
CA LEU A 278 -15.15 -13.21 -33.93
C LEU A 278 -15.49 -14.09 -32.72
N ASN A 279 -14.68 -13.99 -31.66
CA ASN A 279 -14.95 -14.63 -30.40
C ASN A 279 -15.76 -13.69 -29.48
N GLU A 280 -17.03 -13.95 -29.33
CA GLU A 280 -17.96 -13.14 -28.54
C GLU A 280 -17.84 -13.43 -27.01
N THR A 281 -16.96 -14.33 -26.60
CA THR A 281 -16.76 -14.70 -25.20
C THR A 281 -16.27 -13.51 -24.38
N VAL A 282 -16.94 -13.27 -23.26
CA VAL A 282 -16.51 -12.26 -22.27
C VAL A 282 -15.73 -12.97 -21.18
N TYR A 283 -14.47 -12.58 -21.00
CA TYR A 283 -13.58 -13.15 -20.02
C TYR A 283 -13.48 -12.24 -18.79
N GLU A 284 -13.66 -12.80 -17.60
CA GLU A 284 -13.37 -12.14 -16.33
C GLU A 284 -11.86 -11.95 -16.16
N VAL A 285 -11.44 -10.79 -15.73
CA VAL A 285 -10.01 -10.46 -15.63
C VAL A 285 -9.40 -10.81 -14.27
N GLY A 286 -10.19 -11.16 -13.27
CA GLY A 286 -9.65 -11.53 -11.95
C GLY A 286 -8.83 -10.40 -11.30
N ALA A 287 -9.35 -9.17 -11.34
CA ALA A 287 -8.66 -7.96 -10.88
C ALA A 287 -9.14 -7.46 -9.51
N SER A 288 -9.83 -8.29 -8.73
CA SER A 288 -10.25 -7.91 -7.38
C SER A 288 -9.04 -7.63 -6.50
N PRO A 289 -8.99 -6.50 -5.77
CA PRO A 289 -7.85 -6.13 -4.95
C PRO A 289 -7.56 -7.11 -3.82
N SER A 290 -8.54 -7.89 -3.37
CA SER A 290 -8.36 -8.94 -2.36
C SER A 290 -7.48 -10.12 -2.81
N LEU A 291 -7.26 -10.25 -4.12
CA LEU A 291 -6.41 -11.30 -4.70
C LEU A 291 -4.91 -10.98 -4.61
N TYR A 292 -4.54 -9.76 -4.27
CA TYR A 292 -3.18 -9.25 -4.38
C TYR A 292 -2.66 -8.65 -3.08
N GLU A 293 -1.35 -8.81 -2.86
CA GLU A 293 -0.62 -8.24 -1.72
C GLU A 293 0.32 -7.09 -2.13
N VAL A 294 0.67 -7.00 -3.43
CA VAL A 294 1.66 -6.04 -3.95
C VAL A 294 1.03 -5.00 -4.86
N GLU A 295 1.76 -3.92 -5.11
CA GLU A 295 1.29 -2.80 -5.93
C GLU A 295 0.98 -3.21 -7.37
N LEU A 296 1.92 -3.89 -8.05
CA LEU A 296 1.83 -4.18 -9.48
C LEU A 296 1.63 -5.67 -9.73
N ASN A 297 0.54 -6.02 -10.39
CA ASN A 297 0.12 -7.38 -10.64
C ASN A 297 -0.13 -7.62 -12.13
N THR A 298 0.02 -8.85 -12.59
CA THR A 298 -0.29 -9.25 -13.96
C THR A 298 -1.26 -10.42 -13.94
N THR A 299 -2.35 -10.31 -14.68
CA THR A 299 -3.28 -11.42 -14.93
C THR A 299 -3.00 -12.03 -16.30
N GLU A 300 -3.12 -13.34 -16.41
CA GLU A 300 -2.92 -14.08 -17.66
C GLU A 300 -4.29 -14.53 -18.20
N ASN A 301 -4.58 -14.15 -19.45
CA ASN A 301 -5.77 -14.59 -20.14
C ASN A 301 -5.36 -15.35 -21.41
N GLN A 302 -5.68 -16.64 -21.42
CA GLN A 302 -5.53 -17.49 -22.61
C GLN A 302 -6.86 -17.49 -23.37
N VAL A 303 -6.83 -17.10 -24.64
CA VAL A 303 -8.00 -17.09 -25.49
C VAL A 303 -7.76 -18.00 -26.69
N THR A 304 -8.77 -18.79 -27.04
CA THR A 304 -8.72 -19.70 -28.19
C THR A 304 -9.72 -19.24 -29.24
N GLU A 305 -9.30 -19.24 -30.48
CA GLU A 305 -10.07 -18.72 -31.59
C GLU A 305 -10.31 -19.78 -32.65
N THR A 306 -11.47 -19.72 -33.25
CA THR A 306 -11.86 -20.65 -34.31
C THR A 306 -11.48 -20.09 -35.66
N VAL A 307 -10.63 -20.83 -36.39
CA VAL A 307 -10.25 -20.47 -37.74
C VAL A 307 -11.45 -20.61 -38.72
N ILE A 308 -11.51 -19.75 -39.72
CA ILE A 308 -12.53 -19.83 -40.78
C ILE A 308 -12.10 -20.91 -41.76
N TYR A 309 -12.89 -21.96 -41.87
CA TYR A 309 -12.69 -23.00 -42.86
C TYR A 309 -13.52 -22.72 -44.10
N GLY A 310 -12.92 -23.03 -45.26
CA GLY A 310 -13.59 -23.17 -46.53
C GLY A 310 -13.40 -24.57 -47.08
N ASN A 311 -14.33 -25.10 -47.86
CA ASN A 311 -14.11 -26.33 -48.55
C ASN A 311 -14.05 -26.10 -50.06
N ILE A 312 -13.37 -26.96 -50.75
CA ILE A 312 -13.26 -26.98 -52.19
C ILE A 312 -14.04 -28.22 -52.67
N GLN A 313 -14.99 -27.98 -53.58
CA GLN A 313 -15.75 -29.04 -54.22
C GLN A 313 -15.34 -29.11 -55.67
N LEU A 314 -15.21 -30.29 -56.21
CA LEU A 314 -14.94 -30.51 -57.62
C LEU A 314 -15.80 -31.66 -58.17
N VAL A 315 -16.04 -31.59 -59.47
CA VAL A 315 -16.70 -32.65 -60.24
C VAL A 315 -15.72 -33.00 -61.35
N LYS A 316 -15.45 -34.26 -61.51
CA LYS A 316 -14.60 -34.80 -62.56
C LYS A 316 -15.45 -35.62 -63.53
N HIS A 317 -15.38 -35.28 -64.77
CA HIS A 317 -15.96 -36.06 -65.87
C HIS A 317 -14.82 -36.52 -66.81
N THR A 318 -15.05 -37.58 -67.46
CA THR A 318 -14.23 -38.08 -68.57
C THR A 318 -15.06 -38.29 -69.78
N ASP A 319 -14.48 -38.03 -70.92
CA ASP A 319 -15.06 -38.40 -72.20
C ASP A 319 -15.11 -39.92 -72.36
N ASP A 320 -16.24 -40.46 -72.71
CA ASP A 320 -16.40 -41.87 -72.95
C ASP A 320 -17.18 -42.07 -74.25
N LEU A 321 -17.06 -43.23 -74.86
CA LEU A 321 -17.82 -43.54 -76.06
C LEU A 321 -19.32 -43.66 -75.73
N ASP A 322 -20.15 -43.00 -76.50
CA ASP A 322 -21.61 -43.12 -76.38
C ASP A 322 -22.05 -44.50 -76.88
N PRO A 323 -22.54 -45.39 -76.06
CA PRO A 323 -22.94 -46.72 -76.44
C PRO A 323 -24.14 -46.77 -77.39
N ASP A 324 -24.88 -45.65 -77.49
CA ASP A 324 -26.02 -45.56 -78.33
C ASP A 324 -25.72 -45.06 -79.77
N VAL A 325 -24.46 -44.66 -80.02
CA VAL A 325 -23.96 -44.25 -81.36
C VAL A 325 -23.17 -45.36 -81.99
N PRO A 326 -23.61 -45.93 -83.09
CA PRO A 326 -22.91 -47.00 -83.82
C PRO A 326 -21.53 -46.55 -84.27
N GLU A 327 -20.51 -47.41 -84.12
CA GLU A 327 -19.19 -47.18 -84.65
C GLU A 327 -19.20 -46.82 -86.12
N GLY A 328 -18.73 -45.59 -86.47
CA GLY A 328 -18.50 -45.14 -87.83
C GLY A 328 -19.61 -44.32 -88.47
N GLU A 329 -20.70 -43.96 -87.81
CA GLU A 329 -21.77 -43.22 -88.40
C GLU A 329 -21.64 -41.71 -88.57
N ASN A 330 -20.60 -41.08 -87.90
CA ASN A 330 -20.39 -39.66 -88.04
C ASN A 330 -18.89 -39.30 -88.16
N THR A 331 -18.50 -39.03 -89.39
CA THR A 331 -17.08 -38.68 -89.69
C THR A 331 -16.82 -37.21 -89.79
N ASP A 332 -17.83 -36.31 -89.70
CA ASP A 332 -17.67 -34.88 -89.87
C ASP A 332 -17.63 -34.08 -88.52
N ASP A 333 -18.10 -34.66 -87.44
CA ASP A 333 -17.99 -34.08 -86.11
C ASP A 333 -17.01 -34.89 -85.26
N PRO A 334 -15.85 -34.31 -84.94
CA PRO A 334 -14.80 -35.02 -84.10
C PRO A 334 -15.27 -35.37 -82.70
N ASN A 335 -16.43 -34.82 -82.25
CA ASN A 335 -17.01 -35.10 -80.94
C ASN A 335 -18.27 -36.02 -81.04
N ALA A 336 -18.64 -36.47 -82.24
CA ALA A 336 -19.79 -37.34 -82.36
C ALA A 336 -19.50 -38.72 -81.73
N GLY A 337 -20.45 -39.16 -80.92
CA GLY A 337 -20.31 -40.43 -80.19
C GLY A 337 -19.47 -40.37 -78.93
N ILE A 338 -19.20 -39.16 -78.42
CA ILE A 338 -18.59 -38.93 -77.14
C ILE A 338 -19.62 -38.38 -76.14
N ILE A 339 -19.69 -38.97 -74.99
CA ILE A 339 -20.49 -38.46 -73.85
C ILE A 339 -19.62 -38.22 -72.65
N GLU A 340 -19.95 -37.19 -71.91
CA GLU A 340 -19.31 -36.94 -70.58
C GLU A 340 -19.91 -37.89 -69.57
N ARG A 341 -19.07 -38.62 -68.87
CA ARG A 341 -19.47 -39.46 -67.72
C ARG A 341 -18.72 -39.08 -66.51
N PRO A 342 -19.36 -39.20 -65.25
CA PRO A 342 -18.65 -39.06 -64.02
C PRO A 342 -17.48 -40.03 -63.95
N GLU A 343 -16.33 -39.57 -63.47
CA GLU A 343 -15.13 -40.40 -63.25
C GLU A 343 -14.95 -40.63 -61.73
N ALA A 344 -15.15 -41.88 -61.34
CA ALA A 344 -14.90 -42.30 -59.94
C ALA A 344 -13.43 -42.65 -59.73
N GLY A 345 -12.92 -42.37 -58.54
CA GLY A 345 -11.57 -42.77 -58.11
C GLY A 345 -10.44 -41.86 -58.65
N ALA A 346 -10.74 -40.75 -59.31
CA ALA A 346 -9.73 -39.73 -59.63
C ALA A 346 -9.24 -39.04 -58.37
N VAL A 347 -7.90 -38.94 -58.23
CA VAL A 347 -7.24 -38.39 -57.03
C VAL A 347 -6.69 -37.01 -57.35
N PHE A 348 -7.01 -36.04 -56.49
CA PHE A 348 -6.54 -34.65 -56.57
C PHE A 348 -5.84 -34.24 -55.32
N GLU A 349 -4.63 -33.66 -55.47
CA GLU A 349 -3.87 -33.02 -54.43
C GLU A 349 -4.32 -31.53 -54.33
N ILE A 350 -4.78 -31.13 -53.13
CA ILE A 350 -5.04 -29.73 -52.85
C ILE A 350 -4.03 -29.28 -51.79
N TYR A 351 -3.41 -28.13 -52.01
CA TYR A 351 -2.43 -27.54 -51.07
C TYR A 351 -2.39 -26.04 -51.20
N LEU A 352 -1.97 -25.37 -50.11
CA LEU A 352 -1.79 -23.92 -50.11
C LEU A 352 -0.72 -23.52 -51.12
N LYS A 353 -1.05 -22.63 -52.04
CA LYS A 353 -0.12 -22.20 -53.14
C LYS A 353 1.23 -21.72 -52.61
N ALA A 354 1.27 -21.05 -51.43
CA ALA A 354 2.48 -20.56 -50.82
C ALA A 354 3.44 -21.69 -50.41
N ALA A 355 2.97 -22.91 -50.18
CA ALA A 355 3.77 -24.07 -49.85
C ALA A 355 4.56 -24.60 -51.07
N GLY A 356 4.15 -24.28 -52.29
CA GLY A 356 4.84 -24.65 -53.52
C GLY A 356 4.61 -26.09 -53.99
N SER A 357 4.35 -27.03 -53.08
CA SER A 357 4.00 -28.44 -53.41
C SER A 357 3.17 -29.07 -52.29
N TYR A 358 2.48 -30.17 -52.61
CA TYR A 358 1.70 -30.94 -51.64
C TYR A 358 2.59 -31.46 -50.50
N ASP A 359 3.76 -31.99 -50.79
CA ASP A 359 4.68 -32.55 -49.80
C ASP A 359 5.31 -31.49 -48.87
N ALA A 360 5.45 -30.24 -49.39
CA ALA A 360 5.95 -29.11 -48.62
C ALA A 360 4.93 -28.43 -47.76
N ALA A 361 3.60 -28.63 -48.03
CA ALA A 361 2.54 -28.04 -47.30
C ALA A 361 2.38 -28.75 -45.93
N LYS A 362 2.03 -27.97 -44.88
CA LYS A 362 1.67 -28.51 -43.57
C LYS A 362 0.38 -29.36 -43.73
N GLU A 363 0.15 -30.22 -42.73
CA GLU A 363 -1.04 -31.08 -42.72
C GLU A 363 -2.35 -30.27 -42.74
N SER A 364 -2.38 -29.11 -42.07
CA SER A 364 -3.52 -28.18 -42.09
C SER A 364 -3.68 -27.38 -43.37
N GLU A 365 -2.71 -27.43 -44.30
CA GLU A 365 -2.65 -26.67 -45.55
C GLU A 365 -2.83 -27.56 -46.78
N ARG A 366 -3.12 -28.87 -46.62
CA ARG A 366 -3.26 -29.82 -47.69
C ARG A 366 -4.40 -30.83 -47.47
N ASP A 367 -4.98 -31.33 -48.56
CA ASP A 367 -5.95 -32.41 -48.56
C ASP A 367 -5.79 -33.26 -49.79
N LEU A 368 -6.23 -34.53 -49.72
CA LEU A 368 -6.22 -35.46 -50.82
C LEU A 368 -7.68 -35.84 -51.11
N LEU A 369 -8.19 -35.44 -52.31
CA LEU A 369 -9.54 -35.67 -52.70
C LEU A 369 -9.62 -36.86 -53.64
N THR A 370 -10.60 -37.76 -53.40
CA THR A 370 -10.87 -38.87 -54.34
C THR A 370 -12.34 -38.76 -54.74
N THR A 371 -12.60 -38.77 -56.07
CA THR A 371 -13.95 -38.68 -56.60
C THR A 371 -14.74 -39.95 -56.35
N ASP A 372 -16.04 -39.77 -56.02
CA ASP A 372 -17.02 -40.82 -55.84
C ASP A 372 -17.62 -41.31 -57.17
N ALA A 373 -18.68 -42.12 -57.11
CA ALA A 373 -19.36 -42.67 -58.29
C ALA A 373 -20.01 -41.62 -59.17
N ASP A 374 -20.30 -40.43 -58.61
CA ASP A 374 -20.86 -39.28 -59.34
C ASP A 374 -19.76 -38.33 -59.82
N GLY A 375 -18.49 -38.74 -59.75
CA GLY A 375 -17.35 -37.91 -60.08
C GLY A 375 -17.11 -36.74 -59.13
N PHE A 376 -17.76 -36.72 -57.96
CA PHE A 376 -17.72 -35.61 -56.98
C PHE A 376 -16.70 -35.87 -55.92
N ALA A 377 -16.01 -34.83 -55.51
CA ALA A 377 -15.17 -34.84 -54.32
C ALA A 377 -15.24 -33.47 -53.57
N SER A 378 -15.10 -33.52 -52.26
CA SER A 378 -15.09 -32.33 -51.40
C SER A 378 -13.91 -32.41 -50.41
N SER A 379 -13.21 -31.28 -50.23
CA SER A 379 -12.20 -31.17 -49.16
C SER A 379 -12.86 -31.20 -47.78
N LYS A 380 -12.06 -31.43 -46.78
CA LYS A 380 -12.43 -31.28 -45.37
C LYS A 380 -12.82 -29.86 -45.03
#